data_2565235db50c14fdbd6fb23eeec6f4b9
#
_entry.id   2565235db50c14fdbd6fb23eeec6f4b9
#
_cell.length_a   1.000
_cell.length_b   1.000
_cell.length_c   1.000
_cell.angle_alpha   90.00
_cell.angle_beta   90.00
_cell.angle_gamma   90.00
#
_symmetry.space_group_name_H-M   'P 1'
#
loop_
_entity.id
_entity.type
_entity.pdbx_description
1 polymer ?
#
loop_
_entity_poly.entity_id
_entity_poly.type
_entity_poly.pdbx_seq_one_letter_code
_entity_poly.pdbx_strand_id
1 'polypeptide(L)'
;MANLRLDQAWGSAQIMGALHDVNATYYSGLGANAASLASGHPDDKVGWVIGGGIKLNAPFIGQGDYVQAQVNYTQGALRYVFQTTQPSWSINDTGNSAGYGVITDAVYNGLITSAGAGAATSLELTTAWNVNAAYEHFWSPRWRTSLYGGYAQVSYNSNANSILCGFGTNGVVTNGCDSDWQTWWVGSRTQWNVTKDFYMGVDVMYSKLQSATIAVSPTLGALAVSPNLGFIPQTDPDNWSFRFRVHRDFYP
;
A
#
# COMPACT_ATOMS: atom_id res chain seq x y z
N MET A 1 -2.98 19.04 7.51
CA MET A 1 -2.06 18.13 8.21
C MET A 1 -1.51 18.82 9.45
N ALA A 2 -1.42 18.11 10.56
CA ALA A 2 -0.81 18.57 11.81
C ALA A 2 0.01 17.44 12.43
N ASN A 3 1.07 17.78 13.15
CA ASN A 3 1.85 16.82 13.94
C ASN A 3 2.31 17.46 15.26
N LEU A 4 2.53 16.59 16.24
CA LEU A 4 3.14 16.93 17.52
C LEU A 4 4.27 15.95 17.77
N ARG A 5 5.47 16.47 18.05
CA ARG A 5 6.67 15.70 18.33
C ARG A 5 7.24 16.08 19.68
N LEU A 6 7.67 15.08 20.43
CA LEU A 6 8.39 15.19 21.68
C LEU A 6 9.77 14.53 21.53
N ASP A 7 10.83 15.26 21.82
CA ASP A 7 12.20 14.77 21.84
C ASP A 7 12.74 14.83 23.28
N GLN A 8 13.29 13.70 23.75
CA GLN A 8 13.80 13.53 25.11
C GLN A 8 15.08 12.70 25.11
N ALA A 9 15.75 12.59 26.25
CA ALA A 9 16.96 11.79 26.36
C ALA A 9 16.75 10.29 26.04
N TRP A 10 15.56 9.76 26.27
CA TRP A 10 15.22 8.38 25.95
C TRP A 10 14.96 8.16 24.44
N GLY A 11 14.75 9.23 23.66
CA GLY A 11 14.42 9.16 22.25
C GLY A 11 13.39 10.19 21.83
N SER A 12 12.50 9.84 20.93
CA SER A 12 11.42 10.72 20.45
C SER A 12 10.12 9.99 20.22
N ALA A 13 9.00 10.70 20.35
CA ALA A 13 7.67 10.24 20.00
C ALA A 13 6.97 11.31 19.15
N GLN A 14 6.14 10.87 18.21
CA GLN A 14 5.38 11.77 17.34
C GLN A 14 4.00 11.19 17.09
N ILE A 15 2.98 12.06 17.09
CA ILE A 15 1.65 11.77 16.55
C ILE A 15 1.39 12.72 15.40
N MET A 16 0.61 12.28 14.43
CA MET A 16 0.22 13.09 13.29
C MET A 16 -1.21 12.78 12.85
N GLY A 17 -1.85 13.76 12.22
CA GLY A 17 -3.14 13.61 11.55
C GLY A 17 -3.22 14.49 10.32
N ALA A 18 -3.97 14.03 9.33
CA ALA A 18 -4.25 14.80 8.13
C ALA A 18 -5.67 14.52 7.63
N LEU A 19 -6.22 15.50 6.92
CA LEU A 19 -7.42 15.38 6.11
C LEU A 19 -7.03 15.39 4.64
N HIS A 20 -7.75 14.62 3.85
CA HIS A 20 -7.57 14.47 2.42
C HIS A 20 -8.91 14.65 1.71
N ASP A 21 -8.96 15.50 0.70
CA ASP A 21 -10.13 15.66 -0.14
C ASP A 21 -10.13 14.58 -1.23
N VAL A 22 -11.10 13.67 -1.14
CA VAL A 22 -11.24 12.54 -2.07
C VAL A 22 -12.33 12.87 -3.07
N ASN A 23 -11.91 13.10 -4.30
CA ASN A 23 -12.80 13.43 -5.40
C ASN A 23 -12.71 12.39 -6.52
N ALA A 24 -13.73 12.33 -7.37
CA ALA A 24 -13.82 11.42 -8.49
C ALA A 24 -14.04 12.16 -9.81
N THR A 25 -13.79 11.46 -10.89
CA THR A 25 -14.12 11.95 -12.24
C THR A 25 -15.62 11.82 -12.50
N TYR A 26 -16.06 12.49 -13.56
CA TYR A 26 -17.45 12.43 -14.00
C TYR A 26 -17.88 11.02 -14.38
N TYR A 27 -19.14 10.72 -14.16
CA TYR A 27 -19.76 9.50 -14.63
C TYR A 27 -19.70 9.39 -16.15
N SER A 28 -19.62 8.18 -16.69
CA SER A 28 -19.65 7.91 -18.11
C SER A 28 -20.95 7.21 -18.50
N GLY A 29 -21.64 7.72 -19.53
CA GLY A 29 -22.83 7.08 -20.10
C GLY A 29 -22.46 5.92 -21.02
N LEU A 30 -23.42 4.99 -21.24
CA LEU A 30 -23.29 3.94 -22.26
C LEU A 30 -23.17 4.58 -23.66
N GLY A 31 -22.12 4.16 -24.41
CA GLY A 31 -21.89 4.61 -25.77
C GLY A 31 -21.16 5.93 -25.92
N ALA A 32 -20.86 6.63 -24.84
CA ALA A 32 -19.96 7.78 -24.84
C ALA A 32 -18.59 7.34 -24.31
N ASN A 33 -17.56 7.48 -25.12
CA ASN A 33 -16.17 7.15 -24.73
C ASN A 33 -15.55 8.20 -23.81
N ALA A 34 -16.32 9.13 -23.29
CA ALA A 34 -15.85 10.22 -22.45
C ALA A 34 -16.78 10.48 -21.26
N ALA A 35 -16.20 10.72 -20.10
CA ALA A 35 -16.88 11.35 -18.98
C ALA A 35 -17.44 12.72 -19.41
N SER A 36 -18.65 13.03 -19.04
CA SER A 36 -19.37 14.23 -19.45
C SER A 36 -19.78 15.06 -18.25
N LEU A 37 -19.63 16.38 -18.32
CA LEU A 37 -20.17 17.30 -17.31
C LEU A 37 -21.67 17.10 -17.07
N ALA A 38 -22.43 16.73 -18.11
CA ALA A 38 -23.87 16.47 -18.00
C ALA A 38 -24.18 15.18 -17.22
N SER A 39 -23.21 14.28 -17.07
CA SER A 39 -23.38 13.02 -16.33
C SER A 39 -23.24 13.20 -14.82
N GLY A 40 -22.70 14.33 -14.36
CA GLY A 40 -22.40 14.55 -12.94
C GLY A 40 -21.21 13.72 -12.46
N HIS A 41 -20.95 13.78 -11.19
CA HIS A 41 -19.93 12.99 -10.47
C HIS A 41 -20.41 12.67 -9.04
N PRO A 42 -19.82 11.70 -8.34
CA PRO A 42 -20.13 11.50 -6.93
C PRO A 42 -19.74 12.74 -6.11
N ASP A 43 -20.42 12.96 -5.01
CA ASP A 43 -20.05 13.97 -4.03
C ASP A 43 -18.66 13.65 -3.47
N ASP A 44 -17.84 14.69 -3.29
CA ASP A 44 -16.52 14.58 -2.68
C ASP A 44 -16.65 14.09 -1.22
N LYS A 45 -15.69 13.29 -0.78
CA LYS A 45 -15.62 12.80 0.61
C LYS A 45 -14.30 13.20 1.26
N VAL A 46 -14.38 13.51 2.56
CA VAL A 46 -13.19 13.80 3.35
C VAL A 46 -12.59 12.49 3.85
N GLY A 47 -11.43 12.13 3.30
CA GLY A 47 -10.56 11.10 3.84
C GLY A 47 -9.73 11.64 5.00
N TRP A 48 -9.23 10.75 5.85
CA TRP A 48 -8.41 11.13 7.00
C TRP A 48 -7.38 10.07 7.33
N VAL A 49 -6.35 10.50 8.05
CA VAL A 49 -5.31 9.63 8.58
C VAL A 49 -4.94 10.08 9.99
N ILE A 50 -4.68 9.09 10.83
CA ILE A 50 -3.99 9.26 12.11
C ILE A 50 -2.80 8.32 12.15
N GLY A 51 -1.68 8.80 12.67
CA GLY A 51 -0.47 8.00 12.79
C GLY A 51 0.37 8.41 13.98
N GLY A 52 1.24 7.50 14.37
CA GLY A 52 2.18 7.76 15.44
C GLY A 52 3.46 6.95 15.26
N GLY A 53 4.55 7.48 15.78
CA GLY A 53 5.84 6.82 15.76
C GLY A 53 6.62 7.09 17.03
N ILE A 54 7.50 6.15 17.35
CA ILE A 54 8.40 6.23 18.50
C ILE A 54 9.81 5.80 18.07
N LYS A 55 10.80 6.48 18.60
CA LYS A 55 12.20 6.07 18.55
C LYS A 55 12.71 5.99 19.99
N LEU A 56 13.20 4.84 20.38
CA LEU A 56 13.77 4.57 21.71
C LEU A 56 15.27 4.33 21.58
N ASN A 57 16.07 5.14 22.28
CA ASN A 57 17.49 4.92 22.39
C ASN A 57 17.76 3.69 23.28
N ALA A 58 18.62 2.80 22.86
CA ALA A 58 18.92 1.51 23.52
C ALA A 58 20.39 1.39 23.91
N PRO A 59 20.99 2.35 24.63
CA PRO A 59 22.40 2.33 24.96
C PRO A 59 22.82 1.17 25.86
N PHE A 60 21.84 0.51 26.50
CA PHE A 60 22.07 -0.69 27.32
C PHE A 60 22.30 -1.96 26.47
N ILE A 61 21.99 -1.95 25.18
CA ILE A 61 22.31 -3.02 24.22
C ILE A 61 23.66 -2.69 23.56
N GLY A 62 23.80 -1.49 23.02
CA GLY A 62 25.02 -1.00 22.38
C GLY A 62 25.00 0.53 22.30
N GLN A 63 26.19 1.13 22.32
CA GLN A 63 26.30 2.59 22.23
C GLN A 63 25.81 3.09 20.88
N GLY A 64 24.76 3.91 20.90
CA GLY A 64 24.14 4.46 19.69
C GLY A 64 22.97 3.64 19.14
N ASP A 65 22.70 2.48 19.71
CA ASP A 65 21.59 1.62 19.32
C ASP A 65 20.24 2.28 19.56
N TYR A 66 19.29 1.97 18.70
CA TYR A 66 17.91 2.39 18.86
C TYR A 66 16.91 1.44 18.20
N VAL A 67 15.71 1.44 18.73
CA VAL A 67 14.52 0.84 18.15
C VAL A 67 13.59 1.95 17.70
N GLN A 68 12.98 1.78 16.56
CA GLN A 68 11.92 2.69 16.10
C GLN A 68 10.72 1.90 15.58
N ALA A 69 9.53 2.45 15.78
CA ALA A 69 8.30 1.88 15.27
C ALA A 69 7.33 2.99 14.87
N GLN A 70 6.47 2.68 13.91
CA GLN A 70 5.44 3.58 13.40
C GLN A 70 4.19 2.79 13.07
N VAL A 71 3.03 3.37 13.37
CA VAL A 71 1.72 2.88 12.95
C VAL A 71 0.95 4.01 12.30
N ASN A 72 0.23 3.70 11.22
CA ASN A 72 -0.72 4.60 10.58
C ASN A 72 -2.03 3.84 10.33
N TYR A 73 -3.13 4.56 10.50
CA TYR A 73 -4.47 4.13 10.13
C TYR A 73 -5.14 5.22 9.30
N THR A 74 -5.77 4.84 8.22
CA THR A 74 -6.38 5.80 7.28
C THR A 74 -7.69 5.28 6.71
N GLN A 75 -8.56 6.22 6.39
CA GLN A 75 -9.72 6.00 5.55
C GLN A 75 -9.75 7.06 4.45
N GLY A 76 -9.57 6.64 3.19
CA GLY A 76 -9.55 7.54 2.05
C GLY A 76 -8.26 8.36 1.89
N ALA A 77 -7.11 7.92 2.47
CA ALA A 77 -5.82 8.59 2.31
C ALA A 77 -4.66 7.56 2.31
N LEU A 78 -4.70 6.60 1.39
CA LEU A 78 -3.82 5.43 1.37
C LEU A 78 -2.33 5.76 1.16
N ARG A 79 -2.01 6.94 0.65
CA ARG A 79 -0.63 7.40 0.46
C ARG A 79 0.18 7.48 1.77
N TYR A 80 -0.49 7.59 2.91
CA TYR A 80 0.16 7.53 4.22
C TYR A 80 0.52 6.11 4.67
N VAL A 81 -0.05 5.09 4.02
CA VAL A 81 0.26 3.67 4.25
C VAL A 81 1.18 3.13 3.16
N PHE A 82 0.90 3.46 1.89
CA PHE A 82 1.65 3.02 0.72
C PHE A 82 2.21 4.21 -0.05
N GLN A 83 3.52 4.42 0.01
CA GLN A 83 4.21 5.48 -0.74
C GLN A 83 4.43 5.08 -2.21
N THR A 84 3.35 4.75 -2.91
CA THR A 84 3.40 4.40 -4.34
C THR A 84 2.48 5.29 -5.16
N THR A 85 2.83 5.52 -6.41
CA THR A 85 1.98 6.19 -7.40
C THR A 85 1.13 5.21 -8.19
N GLN A 86 1.36 3.91 -8.03
CA GLN A 86 0.63 2.87 -8.73
C GLN A 86 -0.74 2.63 -8.08
N PRO A 87 -1.76 2.35 -8.89
CA PRO A 87 -3.11 2.06 -8.40
C PRO A 87 -3.27 0.63 -7.90
N SER A 88 -2.22 -0.16 -7.93
CA SER A 88 -2.24 -1.55 -7.50
C SER A 88 -0.88 -2.00 -6.99
N TRP A 89 -0.91 -2.99 -6.12
CA TRP A 89 0.24 -3.76 -5.68
C TRP A 89 0.17 -5.12 -6.34
N SER A 90 1.17 -5.48 -7.14
CA SER A 90 1.20 -6.77 -7.82
C SER A 90 2.60 -7.38 -7.76
N ILE A 91 2.66 -8.68 -7.59
CA ILE A 91 3.88 -9.48 -7.63
C ILE A 91 3.62 -10.62 -8.62
N ASN A 92 4.45 -10.71 -9.66
CA ASN A 92 4.43 -11.85 -10.57
C ASN A 92 5.18 -13.02 -9.94
N ASP A 93 4.58 -14.19 -9.99
CA ASP A 93 5.19 -15.43 -9.53
C ASP A 93 5.79 -16.22 -10.70
N THR A 94 6.68 -17.15 -10.40
CA THR A 94 7.21 -18.08 -11.39
C THR A 94 6.10 -19.01 -11.88
N GLY A 95 5.84 -19.06 -13.17
CA GLY A 95 4.89 -20.00 -13.76
C GLY A 95 3.53 -19.45 -14.13
N ASN A 96 3.43 -18.20 -14.52
CA ASN A 96 2.20 -17.56 -15.01
C ASN A 96 1.12 -17.33 -13.94
N SER A 97 1.50 -17.12 -12.70
CA SER A 97 0.61 -16.68 -11.64
C SER A 97 1.01 -15.30 -11.10
N ALA A 98 0.08 -14.59 -10.49
CA ALA A 98 0.34 -13.28 -9.91
C ALA A 98 -0.49 -13.04 -8.66
N GLY A 99 0.07 -12.30 -7.70
CA GLY A 99 -0.66 -11.71 -6.60
C GLY A 99 -1.05 -10.28 -6.93
N TYR A 100 -2.18 -9.85 -6.41
CA TYR A 100 -2.75 -8.56 -6.72
C TYR A 100 -3.52 -7.95 -5.56
N GLY A 101 -3.42 -6.62 -5.42
CA GLY A 101 -4.23 -5.82 -4.52
C GLY A 101 -4.42 -4.41 -5.08
N VAL A 102 -5.62 -3.86 -4.96
CA VAL A 102 -5.93 -2.49 -5.41
C VAL A 102 -5.45 -1.48 -4.37
N ILE A 103 -4.90 -0.36 -4.82
CA ILE A 103 -4.53 0.79 -3.99
C ILE A 103 -5.29 2.00 -4.52
N THR A 104 -6.35 2.37 -3.86
CA THR A 104 -7.17 3.54 -4.20
C THR A 104 -7.74 4.17 -2.95
N ASP A 105 -7.83 5.49 -2.89
CA ASP A 105 -8.40 6.20 -1.75
C ASP A 105 -9.91 5.97 -1.61
N ALA A 106 -10.59 5.74 -2.75
CA ALA A 106 -12.01 5.38 -2.77
C ALA A 106 -12.35 4.54 -3.99
N VAL A 107 -13.48 3.86 -3.92
CA VAL A 107 -14.08 3.08 -5.01
C VAL A 107 -15.46 3.64 -5.32
N TYR A 108 -15.79 3.74 -6.61
CA TYR A 108 -17.13 4.06 -7.07
C TYR A 108 -17.40 3.41 -8.44
N ASN A 109 -18.65 3.19 -8.77
CA ASN A 109 -19.04 2.80 -10.12
C ASN A 109 -19.37 4.06 -10.94
N GLY A 110 -18.55 4.32 -11.94
CA GLY A 110 -18.68 5.47 -12.82
C GLY A 110 -19.60 5.26 -14.02
N LEU A 111 -20.18 4.07 -14.20
CA LEU A 111 -21.02 3.76 -15.36
C LEU A 111 -22.49 4.14 -15.13
N ILE A 112 -23.04 4.95 -16.02
CA ILE A 112 -24.47 5.19 -16.12
C ILE A 112 -25.03 4.29 -17.21
N THR A 113 -25.91 3.35 -16.86
CA THR A 113 -26.54 2.46 -17.83
C THR A 113 -27.72 3.16 -18.53
N SER A 114 -28.02 2.75 -19.77
CA SER A 114 -29.15 3.29 -20.55
C SER A 114 -30.54 3.09 -19.89
N ALA A 115 -30.63 2.20 -18.93
CA ALA A 115 -31.86 1.94 -18.18
C ALA A 115 -32.13 2.97 -17.07
N GLY A 116 -31.29 3.98 -16.90
CA GLY A 116 -31.44 5.03 -15.89
C GLY A 116 -31.39 4.55 -14.44
N ALA A 117 -31.19 3.27 -14.24
CA ALA A 117 -31.24 2.65 -12.94
C ALA A 117 -29.80 2.29 -12.49
N GLY A 118 -29.13 3.24 -11.86
CA GLY A 118 -28.43 2.89 -10.67
C GLY A 118 -27.09 2.14 -10.79
N ALA A 119 -26.34 2.29 -11.87
CA ALA A 119 -24.94 1.82 -11.84
C ALA A 119 -24.01 2.86 -11.18
N ALA A 120 -24.31 4.14 -11.31
CA ALA A 120 -23.54 5.22 -10.68
C ALA A 120 -23.70 5.20 -9.16
N THR A 121 -22.59 5.14 -8.44
CA THR A 121 -22.59 5.08 -6.97
C THR A 121 -21.87 6.26 -6.35
N SER A 122 -22.08 6.50 -5.07
CA SER A 122 -21.25 7.40 -4.28
C SER A 122 -19.83 6.84 -4.12
N LEU A 123 -18.89 7.68 -3.69
CA LEU A 123 -17.55 7.24 -3.27
C LEU A 123 -17.65 6.36 -2.02
N GLU A 124 -16.96 5.22 -2.04
CA GLU A 124 -16.75 4.35 -0.89
C GLU A 124 -15.29 4.42 -0.48
N LEU A 125 -15.03 5.07 0.67
CA LEU A 125 -13.66 5.27 1.15
C LEU A 125 -13.00 3.95 1.52
N THR A 126 -11.76 3.77 1.09
CA THR A 126 -10.95 2.59 1.40
C THR A 126 -10.28 2.76 2.76
N THR A 127 -10.28 1.71 3.56
CA THR A 127 -9.58 1.67 4.84
C THR A 127 -8.23 0.96 4.67
N ALA A 128 -7.17 1.52 5.27
CA ALA A 128 -5.88 0.87 5.32
C ALA A 128 -5.14 1.19 6.62
N TRP A 129 -4.25 0.28 7.03
CA TRP A 129 -3.35 0.53 8.14
C TRP A 129 -2.01 -0.17 7.91
N ASN A 130 -0.98 0.33 8.56
CA ASN A 130 0.33 -0.32 8.57
C ASN A 130 1.02 -0.19 9.91
N VAL A 131 1.95 -1.09 10.15
CA VAL A 131 2.96 -1.00 11.20
C VAL A 131 4.33 -1.27 10.59
N ASN A 132 5.31 -0.46 10.98
CA ASN A 132 6.71 -0.64 10.60
C ASN A 132 7.56 -0.56 11.86
N ALA A 133 8.57 -1.42 11.95
CA ALA A 133 9.53 -1.37 13.04
C ALA A 133 10.94 -1.63 12.52
N ALA A 134 11.92 -1.06 13.18
CA ALA A 134 13.33 -1.29 12.89
C ALA A 134 14.17 -1.18 14.17
N TYR A 135 15.19 -2.01 14.23
CA TYR A 135 16.27 -1.94 15.22
C TYR A 135 17.58 -1.68 14.49
N GLU A 136 18.37 -0.71 14.96
CA GLU A 136 19.70 -0.41 14.43
C GLU A 136 20.73 -0.73 15.49
N HIS A 137 21.70 -1.59 15.16
CA HIS A 137 22.82 -1.96 16.02
C HIS A 137 24.15 -1.43 15.47
N PHE A 138 24.91 -0.75 16.31
CA PHE A 138 26.23 -0.21 15.98
C PHE A 138 27.34 -1.11 16.55
N TRP A 139 27.85 -2.02 15.72
CA TRP A 139 29.00 -2.86 16.07
C TRP A 139 30.27 -2.04 16.35
N SER A 140 30.39 -0.92 15.65
CA SER A 140 31.48 0.04 15.78
C SER A 140 31.08 1.36 15.10
N PRO A 141 31.84 2.46 15.23
CA PRO A 141 31.58 3.70 14.50
C PRO A 141 31.53 3.54 12.97
N ARG A 142 32.10 2.45 12.45
CA ARG A 142 32.13 2.17 11.00
C ARG A 142 31.15 1.10 10.54
N TRP A 143 30.67 0.24 11.45
CA TRP A 143 29.82 -0.88 11.09
C TRP A 143 28.49 -0.83 11.84
N ARG A 144 27.41 -0.96 11.11
CA ARG A 144 26.06 -1.06 11.69
C ARG A 144 25.21 -2.05 10.90
N THR A 145 24.26 -2.64 11.59
CA THR A 145 23.26 -3.55 11.01
C THR A 145 21.87 -3.14 11.48
N SER A 146 20.95 -3.02 10.55
CA SER A 146 19.53 -2.82 10.83
C SER A 146 18.78 -4.12 10.62
N LEU A 147 17.88 -4.45 11.54
CA LEU A 147 16.80 -5.41 11.33
C LEU A 147 15.50 -4.61 11.22
N TYR A 148 14.71 -4.83 10.19
CA TYR A 148 13.48 -4.08 9.97
C TYR A 148 12.39 -4.97 9.40
N GLY A 149 11.14 -4.53 9.57
CA GLY A 149 10.00 -5.20 8.99
C GLY A 149 8.74 -4.37 9.13
N GLY A 150 7.70 -4.85 8.50
CA GLY A 150 6.41 -4.21 8.55
C GLY A 150 5.28 -5.09 8.04
N TYR A 151 4.09 -4.59 8.25
CA TYR A 151 2.84 -5.20 7.82
C TYR A 151 1.91 -4.07 7.36
N ALA A 152 1.15 -4.32 6.31
CA ALA A 152 0.11 -3.41 5.84
C ALA A 152 -1.10 -4.20 5.36
N GLN A 153 -2.28 -3.64 5.59
CA GLN A 153 -3.56 -4.21 5.17
C GLN A 153 -4.43 -3.13 4.55
N VAL A 154 -5.15 -3.51 3.50
CA VAL A 154 -6.19 -2.72 2.83
C VAL A 154 -7.51 -3.47 2.97
N SER A 155 -8.56 -2.77 3.32
CA SER A 155 -9.91 -3.31 3.50
C SER A 155 -10.95 -2.44 2.82
N TYR A 156 -11.91 -3.10 2.20
CA TYR A 156 -13.02 -2.50 1.48
C TYR A 156 -14.34 -2.82 2.20
N ASN A 157 -15.22 -1.85 2.29
CA ASN A 157 -16.57 -2.11 2.79
C ASN A 157 -17.38 -2.94 1.78
N SER A 158 -18.53 -3.43 2.20
CA SER A 158 -19.37 -4.31 1.36
C SER A 158 -19.79 -3.68 0.02
N ASN A 159 -20.01 -2.37 -0.01
CA ASN A 159 -20.37 -1.64 -1.23
C ASN A 159 -19.17 -1.57 -2.19
N ALA A 160 -18.00 -1.19 -1.67
CA ALA A 160 -16.75 -1.15 -2.45
C ALA A 160 -16.39 -2.54 -2.98
N ASN A 161 -16.51 -3.58 -2.17
CA ASN A 161 -16.28 -4.96 -2.58
C ASN A 161 -17.25 -5.37 -3.71
N SER A 162 -18.53 -5.04 -3.59
CA SER A 162 -19.52 -5.33 -4.64
C SER A 162 -19.16 -4.66 -5.97
N ILE A 163 -18.65 -3.43 -5.92
CA ILE A 163 -18.21 -2.70 -7.12
C ILE A 163 -16.97 -3.36 -7.72
N LEU A 164 -15.94 -3.64 -6.92
CA LEU A 164 -14.69 -4.23 -7.37
C LEU A 164 -14.90 -5.66 -7.90
N CYS A 165 -15.71 -6.45 -7.23
CA CYS A 165 -16.05 -7.82 -7.63
C CYS A 165 -16.99 -7.88 -8.85
N GLY A 166 -17.78 -6.85 -9.08
CA GLY A 166 -18.64 -6.69 -10.26
C GLY A 166 -17.88 -6.16 -11.49
N PHE A 167 -16.68 -5.63 -11.31
CA PHE A 167 -15.88 -5.07 -12.40
C PHE A 167 -15.40 -6.19 -13.35
N GLY A 168 -15.78 -6.09 -14.62
CA GLY A 168 -15.44 -7.10 -15.63
C GLY A 168 -16.39 -8.30 -15.73
N THR A 169 -17.40 -8.38 -14.87
CA THR A 169 -18.42 -9.45 -14.88
C THR A 169 -19.82 -8.96 -15.27
N ASN A 170 -19.95 -7.76 -15.86
CA ASN A 170 -21.22 -7.09 -16.14
C ASN A 170 -22.11 -6.93 -14.89
N GLY A 171 -21.51 -6.70 -13.74
CA GLY A 171 -22.22 -6.50 -12.47
C GLY A 171 -22.61 -7.79 -11.75
N VAL A 172 -22.22 -8.96 -12.25
CA VAL A 172 -22.45 -10.22 -11.54
C VAL A 172 -21.34 -10.41 -10.51
N VAL A 173 -21.68 -10.21 -9.25
CA VAL A 173 -20.79 -10.51 -8.12
C VAL A 173 -20.63 -12.02 -8.00
N THR A 174 -19.42 -12.53 -8.09
CA THR A 174 -19.15 -13.96 -7.88
C THR A 174 -19.00 -14.28 -6.41
N ASN A 175 -19.54 -15.41 -5.98
CA ASN A 175 -19.39 -15.88 -4.61
C ASN A 175 -17.91 -16.05 -4.23
N GLY A 176 -17.54 -15.54 -3.07
CA GLY A 176 -16.18 -15.66 -2.53
C GLY A 176 -15.20 -14.60 -3.04
N CYS A 177 -15.65 -13.61 -3.80
CA CYS A 177 -14.81 -12.46 -4.13
C CYS A 177 -14.66 -11.55 -2.92
N ASP A 178 -13.41 -11.22 -2.59
CA ASP A 178 -13.03 -10.29 -1.54
C ASP A 178 -11.81 -9.50 -2.01
N SER A 179 -11.95 -8.19 -2.07
CA SER A 179 -10.90 -7.29 -2.53
C SER A 179 -9.91 -6.89 -1.43
N ASP A 180 -10.13 -7.34 -0.19
CA ASP A 180 -9.21 -7.12 0.91
C ASP A 180 -7.89 -7.84 0.64
N TRP A 181 -6.78 -7.21 1.01
CA TRP A 181 -5.45 -7.77 0.82
C TRP A 181 -4.47 -7.25 1.86
N GLN A 182 -3.37 -7.96 2.01
CA GLN A 182 -2.35 -7.61 2.98
C GLN A 182 -0.95 -7.98 2.48
N THR A 183 0.04 -7.29 3.00
CA THR A 183 1.44 -7.58 2.71
C THR A 183 2.29 -7.41 3.95
N TRP A 184 3.35 -8.19 4.04
CA TRP A 184 4.34 -8.04 5.09
C TRP A 184 5.74 -8.24 4.53
N TRP A 185 6.71 -7.69 5.22
CA TRP A 185 8.12 -7.80 4.84
C TRP A 185 9.00 -7.82 6.07
N VAL A 186 10.15 -8.46 5.93
CA VAL A 186 11.24 -8.45 6.90
C VAL A 186 12.55 -8.38 6.16
N GLY A 187 13.50 -7.63 6.67
CA GLY A 187 14.78 -7.45 6.03
C GLY A 187 15.89 -7.07 7.00
N SER A 188 17.10 -7.16 6.49
CA SER A 188 18.30 -6.76 7.21
C SER A 188 19.23 -6.02 6.28
N ARG A 189 19.80 -4.93 6.78
CA ARG A 189 20.81 -4.14 6.07
C ARG A 189 22.05 -4.03 6.91
N THR A 190 23.21 -4.40 6.36
CA THR A 190 24.52 -4.13 6.94
C THR A 190 25.23 -3.05 6.15
N GLN A 191 25.75 -2.05 6.84
CA GLN A 191 26.44 -0.90 6.27
C GLN A 191 27.81 -0.74 6.86
N TRP A 192 28.78 -0.49 5.98
CA TRP A 192 30.16 -0.14 6.32
C TRP A 192 30.47 1.29 5.89
N ASN A 193 30.72 2.16 6.85
CA ASN A 193 31.20 3.52 6.64
C ASN A 193 32.72 3.50 6.46
N VAL A 194 33.19 3.46 5.23
CA VAL A 194 34.61 3.43 4.89
C VAL A 194 35.29 4.72 5.31
N THR A 195 34.64 5.85 5.01
CA THR A 195 34.99 7.20 5.49
C THR A 195 33.72 7.90 5.99
N LYS A 196 33.84 9.12 6.51
CA LYS A 196 32.67 9.93 6.89
C LYS A 196 31.74 10.23 5.70
N ASP A 197 32.28 10.29 4.49
CA ASP A 197 31.58 10.71 3.28
C ASP A 197 31.36 9.55 2.28
N PHE A 198 31.78 8.32 2.65
CA PHE A 198 31.66 7.15 1.78
C PHE A 198 31.26 5.90 2.56
N TYR A 199 30.15 5.29 2.13
CA TYR A 199 29.73 4.02 2.68
C TYR A 199 29.31 3.01 1.61
N MET A 200 29.37 1.75 1.98
CA MET A 200 28.82 0.61 1.23
C MET A 200 27.88 -0.18 2.12
N GLY A 201 26.89 -0.81 1.51
CA GLY A 201 25.93 -1.62 2.25
C GLY A 201 25.27 -2.70 1.40
N VAL A 202 24.89 -3.76 2.10
CA VAL A 202 24.09 -4.87 1.55
C VAL A 202 22.78 -4.90 2.28
N ASP A 203 21.70 -5.04 1.54
CA ASP A 203 20.33 -5.12 2.03
C ASP A 203 19.67 -6.38 1.47
N VAL A 204 19.05 -7.15 2.33
CA VAL A 204 18.30 -8.36 1.97
C VAL A 204 16.91 -8.22 2.56
N MET A 205 15.87 -8.38 1.75
CA MET A 205 14.49 -8.28 2.19
C MET A 205 13.67 -9.42 1.60
N TYR A 206 12.89 -10.05 2.46
CA TYR A 206 11.80 -10.95 2.08
C TYR A 206 10.48 -10.20 2.20
N SER A 207 9.60 -10.36 1.23
CA SER A 207 8.24 -9.81 1.26
C SER A 207 7.25 -10.85 0.77
N LYS A 208 6.04 -10.80 1.34
CA LYS A 208 4.93 -11.68 0.95
C LYS A 208 3.67 -10.84 0.75
N LEU A 209 2.96 -11.11 -0.34
CA LEU A 209 1.64 -10.58 -0.62
C LEU A 209 0.60 -11.67 -0.38
N GLN A 210 -0.41 -11.36 0.43
CA GLN A 210 -1.65 -12.12 0.53
C GLN A 210 -2.69 -11.39 -0.32
N SER A 211 -2.96 -11.96 -1.46
CA SER A 211 -3.74 -11.31 -2.52
C SER A 211 -5.21 -11.18 -2.17
N ALA A 212 -5.84 -10.16 -2.74
CA ALA A 212 -7.29 -10.09 -2.84
C ALA A 212 -7.83 -11.33 -3.58
N THR A 213 -8.97 -11.85 -3.15
CA THR A 213 -9.67 -12.93 -3.84
C THR A 213 -10.59 -12.32 -4.89
N ILE A 214 -10.08 -12.17 -6.12
CA ILE A 214 -10.85 -11.58 -7.22
C ILE A 214 -11.78 -12.62 -7.83
N ALA A 215 -12.88 -12.16 -8.42
CA ALA A 215 -13.87 -13.02 -9.06
C ALA A 215 -13.25 -13.95 -10.11
N VAL A 216 -13.38 -15.25 -9.89
CA VAL A 216 -12.96 -16.28 -10.84
C VAL A 216 -14.06 -16.46 -11.88
N SER A 217 -13.74 -16.39 -13.17
CA SER A 217 -14.69 -16.80 -14.20
C SER A 217 -14.97 -18.30 -14.04
N PRO A 218 -16.22 -18.71 -13.80
CA PRO A 218 -16.55 -20.13 -13.57
C PRO A 218 -16.22 -21.04 -14.75
N THR A 219 -15.98 -20.48 -15.94
CA THR A 219 -15.64 -21.22 -17.15
C THR A 219 -14.15 -21.48 -17.32
N LEU A 220 -13.26 -20.79 -16.60
CA LEU A 220 -11.83 -20.83 -16.88
C LEU A 220 -10.94 -21.07 -15.66
N GLY A 221 -11.47 -21.04 -14.44
CA GLY A 221 -10.68 -21.27 -13.21
C GLY A 221 -9.53 -20.27 -13.00
N ALA A 222 -9.59 -19.12 -13.64
CA ALA A 222 -8.49 -18.17 -13.67
C ALA A 222 -8.99 -16.72 -13.64
N LEU A 223 -8.17 -15.84 -13.13
CA LEU A 223 -8.40 -14.42 -12.92
C LEU A 223 -8.14 -13.58 -14.16
N ALA A 224 -8.99 -12.59 -14.41
CA ALA A 224 -8.66 -11.49 -15.28
C ALA A 224 -7.87 -10.43 -14.53
N VAL A 225 -6.56 -10.51 -14.52
CA VAL A 225 -5.70 -9.52 -13.85
C VAL A 225 -5.48 -8.27 -14.73
N SER A 226 -5.73 -8.38 -16.03
CA SER A 226 -5.67 -7.27 -16.99
C SER A 226 -6.37 -7.67 -18.28
N PRO A 227 -7.09 -6.77 -18.94
CA PRO A 227 -7.67 -7.04 -20.25
C PRO A 227 -6.62 -7.39 -21.33
N ASN A 228 -5.35 -7.12 -21.09
CA ASN A 228 -4.26 -7.38 -22.03
C ASN A 228 -3.40 -8.61 -21.70
N LEU A 229 -3.55 -9.25 -20.54
CA LEU A 229 -2.70 -10.35 -20.08
C LEU A 229 -3.42 -11.71 -20.06
N GLY A 230 -4.71 -11.76 -20.37
CA GLY A 230 -5.48 -13.01 -20.26
C GLY A 230 -5.74 -13.39 -18.79
N PHE A 231 -6.19 -14.61 -18.59
CA PHE A 231 -6.49 -15.17 -17.28
C PHE A 231 -5.21 -15.70 -16.62
N ILE A 232 -4.80 -15.11 -15.53
CA ILE A 232 -3.63 -15.54 -14.75
C ILE A 232 -4.13 -16.10 -13.41
N PRO A 233 -3.71 -17.30 -13.00
CA PRO A 233 -4.04 -17.84 -11.68
C PRO A 233 -3.57 -16.90 -10.57
N GLN A 234 -4.44 -16.70 -9.60
CA GLN A 234 -4.10 -15.89 -8.42
C GLN A 234 -3.33 -16.74 -7.40
N THR A 235 -2.29 -16.15 -6.85
CA THR A 235 -1.48 -16.74 -5.79
C THR A 235 -1.17 -15.71 -4.73
N ASP A 236 -0.61 -16.19 -3.62
CA ASP A 236 0.01 -15.38 -2.58
C ASP A 236 1.53 -15.38 -2.74
N PRO A 237 2.08 -14.62 -3.70
CA PRO A 237 3.48 -14.70 -4.04
C PRO A 237 4.36 -14.09 -2.96
N ASP A 238 5.57 -14.59 -2.92
CA ASP A 238 6.65 -13.97 -2.16
C ASP A 238 7.77 -13.47 -3.07
N ASN A 239 8.64 -12.66 -2.51
CA ASN A 239 9.78 -12.12 -3.23
C ASN A 239 10.98 -11.89 -2.31
N TRP A 240 12.15 -12.31 -2.77
CA TRP A 240 13.42 -11.96 -2.19
C TRP A 240 14.06 -10.84 -2.99
N SER A 241 14.44 -9.75 -2.33
CA SER A 241 15.19 -8.66 -2.93
C SER A 241 16.56 -8.50 -2.27
N PHE A 242 17.55 -8.34 -3.11
CA PHE A 242 18.94 -8.10 -2.71
C PHE A 242 19.38 -6.78 -3.30
N ARG A 243 19.92 -5.90 -2.47
CA ARG A 243 20.43 -4.60 -2.89
C ARG A 243 21.85 -4.42 -2.39
N PHE A 244 22.75 -4.10 -3.31
CA PHE A 244 24.05 -3.53 -2.98
C PHE A 244 24.00 -2.02 -3.23
N ARG A 245 24.45 -1.23 -2.26
CA ARG A 245 24.50 0.21 -2.36
C ARG A 245 25.90 0.72 -2.06
N VAL A 246 26.37 1.63 -2.91
CA VAL A 246 27.56 2.46 -2.70
C VAL A 246 27.08 3.90 -2.72
N HIS A 247 27.52 4.67 -1.75
CA HIS A 247 27.14 6.07 -1.64
C HIS A 247 28.34 6.93 -1.26
N ARG A 248 28.50 8.05 -1.94
CA ARG A 248 29.52 9.04 -1.64
C ARG A 248 28.90 10.43 -1.65
N ASP A 249 29.13 11.18 -0.58
CA ASP A 249 28.80 12.60 -0.50
C ASP A 249 29.92 13.40 -1.15
N PHE A 250 29.56 14.33 -2.03
CA PHE A 250 30.50 15.20 -2.76
C PHE A 250 30.48 16.64 -2.21
N TYR A 251 29.74 16.86 -1.14
CA TYR A 251 29.74 18.18 -0.49
C TYR A 251 30.86 18.22 0.57
N PRO A 252 31.61 19.34 0.65
CA PRO A 252 32.69 19.53 1.61
C PRO A 252 32.17 19.61 3.06
#